data_a77ce142afccc3d9cf63e1fe331e1690
#
_entry.id   a77ce142afccc3d9cf63e1fe331e1690
#
_cell.length_a   1.000
_cell.length_b   1.000
_cell.length_c   1.000
_cell.angle_alpha   90.00
_cell.angle_beta   90.00
_cell.angle_gamma   90.00
#
_symmetry.space_group_name_H-M   'P 1'
#
loop_
_entity.id
_entity.type
_entity.pdbx_description
1 polymer ?
#
loop_
_entity_poly.entity_id
_entity_poly.type
_entity_poly.pdbx_seq_one_letter_code
_entity_poly.pdbx_strand_id
1 'polypeptide(L)'
;HSTDTIIELSARIIGWAPQGMKKVYYGMSGSDANETQIKLVWYYNNVKGRPNKKKIISRQRGYHGSGIVTGSLTGLPSFHQCFDLPIERVKHTVCPHWYRHAPAGMNEAQFVAYCVEELEKLIAQEGADTIAAFIAEPVMGTGGILPPPAGYWPAIQQVLKKHDILLICDEVVCGFGRLGSKMGAQHYGIRPDLITVAKGLTSAYAPLSGVIVSERVWDVIDKASQEFGAMGHGWTYSGHPICAAAALANLDILERENLTQNAAQTGAYLLEQLHAAFDSHPLVGEVRGAGMLAALEFMADKDGRQPFDAALKVGPRVSAAALERGLIARAMPHGDILGFAPPLVTSRSEVDEIVKLARAAVDEVASVVLAPAASA
;
A
#
# COMPACT_ATOMS: atom_id res chain seq x y z
N HIS A 1 15.76 -22.30 17.44
CA HIS A 1 16.05 -21.47 18.60
C HIS A 1 15.38 -20.10 18.37
N SER A 2 14.86 -19.48 19.44
CA SER A 2 14.29 -18.13 19.44
C SER A 2 14.96 -17.31 20.55
N THR A 3 14.87 -15.98 20.46
CA THR A 3 15.37 -15.07 21.51
C THR A 3 14.20 -14.41 22.21
N ASP A 4 14.39 -13.94 23.44
CA ASP A 4 13.34 -13.26 24.21
C ASP A 4 12.76 -12.07 23.44
N THR A 5 13.61 -11.28 22.78
CA THR A 5 13.19 -10.13 21.96
C THR A 5 12.26 -10.51 20.82
N ILE A 6 12.49 -11.64 20.15
CA ILE A 6 11.61 -12.13 19.05
C ILE A 6 10.29 -12.68 19.59
N ILE A 7 10.31 -13.36 20.73
CA ILE A 7 9.10 -13.89 21.36
C ILE A 7 8.21 -12.72 21.78
N GLU A 8 8.77 -11.72 22.46
CA GLU A 8 8.06 -10.52 22.88
C GLU A 8 7.52 -9.73 21.69
N LEU A 9 8.36 -9.47 20.68
CA LEU A 9 7.96 -8.76 19.48
C LEU A 9 6.81 -9.46 18.76
N SER A 10 6.85 -10.80 18.66
CA SER A 10 5.79 -11.57 18.02
C SER A 10 4.45 -11.38 18.75
N ALA A 11 4.44 -11.42 20.08
CA ALA A 11 3.26 -11.18 20.88
C ALA A 11 2.73 -9.73 20.69
N ARG A 12 3.64 -8.74 20.66
CA ARG A 12 3.29 -7.33 20.42
C ARG A 12 2.69 -7.11 19.04
N ILE A 13 3.29 -7.64 17.98
CA ILE A 13 2.78 -7.53 16.60
C ILE A 13 1.38 -8.16 16.49
N ILE A 14 1.15 -9.33 17.08
CA ILE A 14 -0.18 -9.96 17.09
C ILE A 14 -1.21 -9.06 17.83
N GLY A 15 -0.82 -8.40 18.91
CA GLY A 15 -1.65 -7.43 19.64
C GLY A 15 -1.97 -6.14 18.83
N TRP A 16 -1.17 -5.84 17.82
CA TRP A 16 -1.42 -4.73 16.88
C TRP A 16 -2.28 -5.15 15.70
N ALA A 17 -2.22 -6.41 15.29
CA ALA A 17 -2.92 -6.96 14.13
C ALA A 17 -4.44 -7.09 14.36
N PRO A 18 -5.24 -7.17 13.29
CA PRO A 18 -6.66 -7.52 13.38
C PRO A 18 -6.88 -8.86 14.08
N GLN A 19 -8.07 -9.04 14.65
CA GLN A 19 -8.45 -10.30 15.30
C GLN A 19 -8.35 -11.50 14.33
N GLY A 20 -7.92 -12.66 14.85
CA GLY A 20 -7.77 -13.90 14.08
C GLY A 20 -6.36 -14.11 13.51
N MET A 21 -5.42 -13.21 13.77
CA MET A 21 -4.00 -13.41 13.47
C MET A 21 -3.31 -14.21 14.57
N LYS A 22 -2.37 -15.11 14.20
CA LYS A 22 -1.85 -16.12 15.12
C LYS A 22 -0.33 -16.21 15.18
N LYS A 23 0.37 -16.04 14.08
CA LYS A 23 1.82 -16.23 13.97
C LYS A 23 2.48 -15.13 13.17
N VAL A 24 3.77 -14.90 13.46
CA VAL A 24 4.61 -13.98 12.70
C VAL A 24 5.80 -14.75 12.15
N TYR A 25 6.08 -14.54 10.86
CA TYR A 25 7.27 -15.02 10.17
C TYR A 25 8.11 -13.82 9.78
N TYR A 26 9.39 -13.79 10.11
CA TYR A 26 10.22 -12.61 9.91
C TYR A 26 11.05 -12.65 8.63
N GLY A 27 11.29 -11.45 8.09
CA GLY A 27 12.19 -11.15 7.00
C GLY A 27 12.92 -9.83 7.25
N MET A 28 13.50 -9.25 6.21
CA MET A 28 14.32 -8.03 6.30
C MET A 28 13.74 -6.86 5.50
N SER A 29 12.85 -7.14 4.54
CA SER A 29 12.21 -6.14 3.67
C SER A 29 10.77 -6.55 3.34
N GLY A 30 9.96 -5.58 2.88
CA GLY A 30 8.61 -5.88 2.38
C GLY A 30 8.63 -6.83 1.18
N SER A 31 9.69 -6.78 0.35
CA SER A 31 9.84 -7.68 -0.80
C SER A 31 10.01 -9.14 -0.37
N ASP A 32 10.91 -9.44 0.55
CA ASP A 32 11.11 -10.81 1.02
C ASP A 32 9.93 -11.33 1.87
N ALA A 33 9.25 -10.45 2.59
CA ALA A 33 8.01 -10.81 3.27
C ALA A 33 6.91 -11.21 2.27
N ASN A 34 6.73 -10.46 1.18
CA ASN A 34 5.77 -10.80 0.12
C ASN A 34 6.18 -12.08 -0.64
N GLU A 35 7.47 -12.30 -0.92
CA GLU A 35 7.96 -13.59 -1.46
C GLU A 35 7.61 -14.75 -0.51
N THR A 36 7.79 -14.56 0.80
CA THR A 36 7.41 -15.54 1.82
C THR A 36 5.92 -15.84 1.78
N GLN A 37 5.05 -14.82 1.68
CA GLN A 37 3.60 -15.01 1.62
C GLN A 37 3.17 -15.84 0.42
N ILE A 38 3.75 -15.60 -0.76
CA ILE A 38 3.41 -16.39 -1.94
C ILE A 38 3.79 -17.86 -1.76
N LYS A 39 4.96 -18.14 -1.16
CA LYS A 39 5.35 -19.51 -0.81
C LYS A 39 4.40 -20.15 0.22
N LEU A 40 3.98 -19.40 1.26
CA LEU A 40 3.02 -19.88 2.25
C LEU A 40 1.65 -20.18 1.61
N VAL A 41 1.18 -19.34 0.71
CA VAL A 41 -0.08 -19.53 -0.03
C VAL A 41 -0.02 -20.76 -0.92
N TRP A 42 1.11 -20.99 -1.61
CA TRP A 42 1.31 -22.20 -2.42
C TRP A 42 1.40 -23.45 -1.54
N TYR A 43 2.14 -23.39 -0.43
CA TYR A 43 2.24 -24.49 0.54
C TYR A 43 0.87 -24.85 1.10
N TYR A 44 0.10 -23.86 1.58
CA TYR A 44 -1.26 -24.00 2.07
C TYR A 44 -2.17 -24.74 1.06
N ASN A 45 -2.15 -24.31 -0.21
CA ASN A 45 -2.99 -24.92 -1.24
C ASN A 45 -2.52 -26.35 -1.59
N ASN A 46 -1.22 -26.63 -1.61
CA ASN A 46 -0.68 -27.97 -1.83
C ASN A 46 -1.11 -28.92 -0.72
N VAL A 47 -0.97 -28.53 0.54
CA VAL A 47 -1.39 -29.32 1.70
C VAL A 47 -2.89 -29.61 1.67
N LYS A 48 -3.68 -28.68 1.15
CA LYS A 48 -5.13 -28.87 0.95
C LYS A 48 -5.51 -29.68 -0.30
N GLY A 49 -4.55 -30.28 -0.98
CA GLY A 49 -4.80 -31.08 -2.19
C GLY A 49 -5.24 -30.25 -3.41
N ARG A 50 -4.83 -28.96 -3.47
CA ARG A 50 -5.17 -28.03 -4.56
C ARG A 50 -3.93 -27.58 -5.33
N PRO A 51 -3.23 -28.50 -6.04
CA PRO A 51 -1.94 -28.22 -6.66
C PRO A 51 -2.00 -27.20 -7.80
N ASN A 52 -3.17 -26.99 -8.41
CA ASN A 52 -3.35 -26.04 -9.50
C ASN A 52 -3.61 -24.60 -9.02
N LYS A 53 -3.96 -24.40 -7.73
CA LYS A 53 -4.31 -23.09 -7.16
C LYS A 53 -3.03 -22.30 -6.83
N LYS A 54 -2.46 -21.61 -7.84
CA LYS A 54 -1.13 -20.96 -7.79
C LYS A 54 -1.10 -19.51 -8.27
N LYS A 55 -2.09 -19.08 -9.08
CA LYS A 55 -2.10 -17.73 -9.60
C LYS A 55 -2.38 -16.72 -8.48
N ILE A 56 -1.76 -15.55 -8.58
CA ILE A 56 -1.95 -14.44 -7.64
C ILE A 56 -2.50 -13.25 -8.42
N ILE A 57 -3.56 -12.65 -7.93
CA ILE A 57 -4.09 -11.40 -8.47
C ILE A 57 -3.55 -10.24 -7.65
N SER A 58 -3.06 -9.22 -8.33
CA SER A 58 -2.66 -7.93 -7.79
C SER A 58 -3.45 -6.82 -8.50
N ARG A 59 -3.18 -5.56 -8.19
CA ARG A 59 -3.81 -4.41 -8.85
C ARG A 59 -2.83 -3.67 -9.75
N GLN A 60 -3.29 -3.18 -10.87
CA GLN A 60 -2.56 -2.17 -11.64
C GLN A 60 -2.19 -1.01 -10.72
N ARG A 61 -0.97 -0.48 -10.84
CA ARG A 61 -0.36 0.56 -9.99
C ARG A 61 -0.06 0.12 -8.54
N GLY A 62 -0.39 -1.11 -8.10
CA GLY A 62 0.04 -1.64 -6.80
C GLY A 62 1.56 -1.77 -6.72
N TYR A 63 2.12 -1.70 -5.51
CA TYR A 63 3.54 -1.93 -5.26
C TYR A 63 3.74 -2.97 -4.16
N HIS A 64 4.43 -4.06 -4.50
CA HIS A 64 4.61 -5.19 -3.58
C HIS A 64 6.06 -5.66 -3.46
N GLY A 65 7.00 -4.99 -4.11
CA GLY A 65 8.43 -5.29 -4.04
C GLY A 65 9.12 -5.32 -5.39
N SER A 66 10.38 -5.75 -5.40
CA SER A 66 11.29 -5.71 -6.55
C SER A 66 12.01 -7.04 -6.83
N GLY A 67 11.64 -8.15 -6.16
CA GLY A 67 12.08 -9.49 -6.53
C GLY A 67 11.38 -10.00 -7.79
N ILE A 68 11.64 -11.22 -8.23
CA ILE A 68 11.00 -11.76 -9.45
C ILE A 68 9.48 -11.90 -9.26
N VAL A 69 9.04 -12.51 -8.17
CA VAL A 69 7.60 -12.64 -7.92
C VAL A 69 7.02 -11.31 -7.45
N THR A 70 7.64 -10.64 -6.50
CA THR A 70 7.14 -9.37 -5.93
C THR A 70 7.21 -8.22 -6.93
N GLY A 71 8.20 -8.17 -7.81
CA GLY A 71 8.25 -7.27 -8.97
C GLY A 71 7.13 -7.56 -9.96
N SER A 72 6.79 -8.85 -10.16
CA SER A 72 5.63 -9.23 -10.95
C SER A 72 4.31 -8.80 -10.32
N LEU A 73 4.18 -8.88 -8.97
CA LEU A 73 3.00 -8.41 -8.23
C LEU A 73 2.86 -6.88 -8.29
N THR A 74 3.96 -6.16 -8.40
CA THR A 74 3.96 -4.71 -8.59
C THR A 74 3.35 -4.38 -9.95
N GLY A 75 2.26 -3.60 -9.96
CA GLY A 75 1.52 -3.23 -11.17
C GLY A 75 2.03 -1.93 -11.83
N LEU A 76 3.33 -1.65 -11.72
CA LEU A 76 4.00 -0.47 -12.27
C LEU A 76 4.88 -0.88 -13.45
N PRO A 77 4.63 -0.40 -14.69
CA PRO A 77 5.35 -0.84 -15.89
C PRO A 77 6.88 -0.74 -15.81
N SER A 78 7.40 0.26 -15.09
CA SER A 78 8.86 0.43 -14.89
C SER A 78 9.53 -0.72 -14.14
N PHE A 79 8.76 -1.53 -13.40
CA PHE A 79 9.25 -2.72 -12.69
C PHE A 79 9.20 -3.98 -13.55
N HIS A 80 8.59 -3.90 -14.74
CA HIS A 80 8.47 -5.02 -15.68
C HIS A 80 9.39 -4.85 -16.88
N GLN A 81 9.52 -3.62 -17.37
CA GLN A 81 10.29 -3.30 -18.57
C GLN A 81 11.74 -3.77 -18.44
N CYS A 82 12.22 -4.52 -19.42
CA CYS A 82 13.56 -5.11 -19.50
C CYS A 82 13.89 -6.15 -18.42
N PHE A 83 12.91 -6.63 -17.64
CA PHE A 83 13.09 -7.67 -16.63
C PHE A 83 12.31 -8.96 -16.95
N ASP A 84 11.66 -9.03 -18.11
CA ASP A 84 10.80 -10.15 -18.52
C ASP A 84 9.67 -10.45 -17.52
N LEU A 85 9.14 -9.39 -16.90
CA LEU A 85 8.04 -9.44 -15.95
C LEU A 85 6.76 -8.82 -16.55
N PRO A 86 5.58 -9.16 -16.04
CA PRO A 86 5.32 -10.10 -14.94
C PRO A 86 5.39 -11.57 -15.37
N ILE A 87 5.70 -12.46 -14.42
CA ILE A 87 5.59 -13.91 -14.65
C ILE A 87 4.14 -14.33 -14.87
N GLU A 88 3.92 -15.41 -15.63
CA GLU A 88 2.59 -15.88 -16.05
C GLU A 88 1.60 -16.09 -14.89
N ARG A 89 2.07 -16.50 -13.72
CA ARG A 89 1.24 -16.79 -12.54
C ARG A 89 0.72 -15.53 -11.82
N VAL A 90 1.15 -14.33 -12.22
CA VAL A 90 0.69 -13.07 -11.66
C VAL A 90 -0.23 -12.38 -12.65
N LYS A 91 -1.40 -11.97 -12.17
CA LYS A 91 -2.43 -11.27 -12.94
C LYS A 91 -2.77 -9.95 -12.27
N HIS A 92 -3.15 -8.96 -13.07
CA HIS A 92 -3.50 -7.63 -12.54
C HIS A 92 -4.95 -7.29 -12.88
N THR A 93 -5.71 -6.93 -11.85
CA THR A 93 -7.02 -6.29 -12.02
C THR A 93 -6.89 -4.77 -12.03
N VAL A 94 -7.98 -4.07 -12.30
CA VAL A 94 -8.03 -2.62 -12.42
C VAL A 94 -7.60 -1.89 -11.14
N CYS A 95 -7.02 -0.70 -11.31
CA CYS A 95 -6.68 0.20 -10.22
C CYS A 95 -7.94 0.90 -9.70
N PRO A 96 -8.24 0.88 -8.37
CA PRO A 96 -9.44 1.50 -7.81
C PRO A 96 -9.30 3.02 -7.62
N HIS A 97 -8.82 3.72 -8.63
CA HIS A 97 -8.69 5.18 -8.62
C HIS A 97 -9.81 5.82 -9.45
N TRP A 98 -10.92 6.17 -8.78
CA TRP A 98 -12.12 6.69 -9.39
C TRP A 98 -11.84 7.93 -10.26
N TYR A 99 -11.09 8.89 -9.73
CA TYR A 99 -10.81 10.14 -10.44
C TYR A 99 -10.20 9.93 -11.83
N ARG A 100 -9.26 8.98 -11.97
CA ARG A 100 -8.54 8.72 -13.23
C ARG A 100 -9.18 7.64 -14.12
N HIS A 101 -9.82 6.66 -13.53
CA HIS A 101 -10.18 5.43 -14.25
C HIS A 101 -11.69 5.21 -14.38
N ALA A 102 -12.51 6.05 -13.71
CA ALA A 102 -13.95 5.93 -13.88
C ALA A 102 -14.36 6.39 -15.30
N PRO A 103 -15.15 5.58 -16.04
CA PRO A 103 -15.82 6.03 -17.24
C PRO A 103 -16.60 7.32 -17.02
N ALA A 104 -16.75 8.13 -18.08
CA ALA A 104 -17.46 9.40 -18.00
C ALA A 104 -18.89 9.23 -17.42
N GLY A 105 -19.24 10.06 -16.46
CA GLY A 105 -20.55 10.05 -15.80
C GLY A 105 -20.74 8.97 -14.71
N MET A 106 -19.74 8.13 -14.45
CA MET A 106 -19.81 7.09 -13.42
C MET A 106 -19.51 7.68 -12.03
N ASN A 107 -20.42 7.52 -11.08
CA ASN A 107 -20.18 7.87 -9.69
C ASN A 107 -19.32 6.81 -8.97
N GLU A 108 -18.87 7.11 -7.74
CA GLU A 108 -18.00 6.18 -6.98
C GLU A 108 -18.60 4.81 -6.75
N ALA A 109 -19.88 4.73 -6.39
CA ALA A 109 -20.57 3.45 -6.15
C ALA A 109 -20.64 2.58 -7.42
N GLN A 110 -20.93 3.21 -8.57
CA GLN A 110 -20.90 2.55 -9.87
C GLN A 110 -19.49 2.09 -10.24
N PHE A 111 -18.48 2.89 -9.90
CA PHE A 111 -17.08 2.52 -10.13
C PHE A 111 -16.63 1.36 -9.25
N VAL A 112 -17.09 1.27 -8.01
CA VAL A 112 -16.87 0.08 -7.17
C VAL A 112 -17.48 -1.17 -7.82
N ALA A 113 -18.72 -1.07 -8.33
CA ALA A 113 -19.37 -2.17 -9.05
C ALA A 113 -18.57 -2.58 -10.30
N TYR A 114 -18.05 -1.62 -11.06
CA TYR A 114 -17.14 -1.85 -12.18
C TYR A 114 -15.86 -2.58 -11.75
N CYS A 115 -15.22 -2.17 -10.65
CA CYS A 115 -14.02 -2.86 -10.14
C CYS A 115 -14.32 -4.32 -9.76
N VAL A 116 -15.50 -4.58 -9.18
CA VAL A 116 -15.98 -5.93 -8.84
C VAL A 116 -16.20 -6.74 -10.11
N GLU A 117 -16.86 -6.17 -11.12
CA GLU A 117 -17.11 -6.85 -12.39
C GLU A 117 -15.81 -7.22 -13.11
N GLU A 118 -14.83 -6.33 -13.15
CA GLU A 118 -13.52 -6.60 -13.76
C GLU A 118 -12.74 -7.69 -13.00
N LEU A 119 -12.85 -7.73 -11.66
CA LEU A 119 -12.26 -8.81 -10.87
C LEU A 119 -12.97 -10.15 -11.15
N GLU A 120 -14.30 -10.18 -11.20
CA GLU A 120 -15.07 -11.41 -11.53
C GLU A 120 -14.77 -11.90 -12.95
N LYS A 121 -14.64 -11.01 -13.93
CA LYS A 121 -14.23 -11.33 -15.31
C LYS A 121 -12.84 -11.97 -15.33
N LEU A 122 -11.87 -11.37 -14.62
CA LEU A 122 -10.52 -11.92 -14.53
C LEU A 122 -10.52 -13.31 -13.87
N ILE A 123 -11.29 -13.49 -12.79
CA ILE A 123 -11.42 -14.81 -12.12
C ILE A 123 -12.04 -15.83 -13.05
N ALA A 124 -13.08 -15.47 -13.80
CA ALA A 124 -13.72 -16.38 -14.76
C ALA A 124 -12.76 -16.76 -15.91
N GLN A 125 -12.00 -15.79 -16.43
CA GLN A 125 -11.02 -16.00 -17.49
C GLN A 125 -9.89 -16.94 -17.07
N GLU A 126 -9.35 -16.74 -15.87
CA GLU A 126 -8.19 -17.47 -15.37
C GLU A 126 -8.56 -18.83 -14.75
N GLY A 127 -9.81 -19.01 -14.36
CA GLY A 127 -10.32 -20.16 -13.62
C GLY A 127 -10.18 -20.03 -12.12
N ALA A 128 -11.28 -19.92 -11.37
CA ALA A 128 -11.29 -19.71 -9.92
C ALA A 128 -10.50 -20.75 -9.12
N ASP A 129 -10.46 -21.97 -9.60
CA ASP A 129 -9.71 -23.11 -9.02
C ASP A 129 -8.19 -23.00 -9.21
N THR A 130 -7.73 -22.06 -10.06
CA THR A 130 -6.30 -21.80 -10.27
C THR A 130 -5.76 -20.60 -9.47
N ILE A 131 -6.65 -19.75 -8.94
CA ILE A 131 -6.28 -18.52 -8.25
C ILE A 131 -6.15 -18.77 -6.74
N ALA A 132 -4.95 -18.56 -6.21
CA ALA A 132 -4.61 -18.86 -4.82
C ALA A 132 -4.87 -17.68 -3.87
N ALA A 133 -4.53 -16.48 -4.28
CA ALA A 133 -4.67 -15.28 -3.46
C ALA A 133 -4.85 -14.00 -4.28
N PHE A 134 -5.39 -12.98 -3.60
CA PHE A 134 -5.39 -11.58 -4.02
C PHE A 134 -4.51 -10.80 -3.05
N ILE A 135 -3.57 -10.00 -3.56
CA ILE A 135 -2.71 -9.14 -2.76
C ILE A 135 -3.02 -7.66 -3.02
N ALA A 136 -3.15 -6.88 -1.95
CA ALA A 136 -3.44 -5.45 -2.08
C ALA A 136 -3.05 -4.64 -0.84
N GLU A 137 -2.66 -3.39 -1.07
CA GLU A 137 -2.45 -2.36 -0.03
C GLU A 137 -3.81 -1.79 0.42
N PRO A 138 -4.05 -1.50 1.71
CA PRO A 138 -5.27 -0.79 2.16
C PRO A 138 -5.48 0.55 1.44
N VAL A 139 -4.43 1.36 1.38
CA VAL A 139 -4.26 2.54 0.52
C VAL A 139 -3.05 2.27 -0.36
N MET A 140 -3.17 2.43 -1.65
CA MET A 140 -2.03 2.23 -2.56
C MET A 140 -1.02 3.34 -2.33
N GLY A 141 0.19 2.98 -1.87
CA GLY A 141 1.23 3.95 -1.54
C GLY A 141 1.94 4.48 -2.78
N THR A 142 2.89 3.70 -3.29
CA THR A 142 3.76 4.06 -4.44
C THR A 142 2.97 4.34 -5.73
N GLY A 143 1.82 3.72 -5.90
CA GLY A 143 0.92 3.94 -7.04
C GLY A 143 0.31 5.34 -7.12
N GLY A 144 0.48 6.18 -6.11
CA GLY A 144 0.02 7.57 -6.13
C GLY A 144 -0.77 8.01 -4.90
N ILE A 145 -0.62 7.34 -3.78
CA ILE A 145 -1.41 7.55 -2.56
C ILE A 145 -2.91 7.54 -2.91
N LEU A 146 -3.41 6.34 -3.19
CA LEU A 146 -4.77 6.12 -3.68
C LEU A 146 -5.63 5.45 -2.60
N PRO A 147 -6.39 6.21 -1.79
CA PRO A 147 -7.45 5.65 -0.97
C PRO A 147 -8.49 4.97 -1.87
N PRO A 148 -8.98 3.79 -1.51
CA PRO A 148 -10.03 3.14 -2.29
C PRO A 148 -11.37 3.88 -2.14
N PRO A 149 -12.24 3.84 -3.17
CA PRO A 149 -13.58 4.39 -3.07
C PRO A 149 -14.39 3.73 -1.95
N ALA A 150 -15.38 4.46 -1.41
CA ALA A 150 -16.25 3.94 -0.37
C ALA A 150 -16.95 2.64 -0.81
N GLY A 151 -16.92 1.60 0.05
CA GLY A 151 -17.51 0.29 -0.26
C GLY A 151 -16.63 -0.67 -1.05
N TYR A 152 -15.46 -0.25 -1.54
CA TYR A 152 -14.55 -1.11 -2.30
C TYR A 152 -14.14 -2.38 -1.54
N TRP A 153 -13.59 -2.22 -0.33
CA TRP A 153 -13.09 -3.36 0.45
C TRP A 153 -14.17 -4.37 0.84
N PRO A 154 -15.36 -3.97 1.33
CA PRO A 154 -16.46 -4.91 1.56
C PRO A 154 -16.83 -5.70 0.30
N ALA A 155 -16.94 -5.03 -0.86
CA ALA A 155 -17.32 -5.66 -2.12
C ALA A 155 -16.25 -6.66 -2.63
N ILE A 156 -14.97 -6.28 -2.62
CA ILE A 156 -13.86 -7.17 -3.01
C ILE A 156 -13.79 -8.40 -2.10
N GLN A 157 -13.91 -8.22 -0.79
CA GLN A 157 -13.88 -9.35 0.16
C GLN A 157 -15.02 -10.35 -0.10
N GLN A 158 -16.19 -9.90 -0.54
CA GLN A 158 -17.29 -10.80 -0.92
C GLN A 158 -16.93 -11.67 -2.12
N VAL A 159 -16.31 -11.09 -3.16
CA VAL A 159 -15.80 -11.83 -4.33
C VAL A 159 -14.77 -12.87 -3.91
N LEU A 160 -13.77 -12.47 -3.14
CA LEU A 160 -12.70 -13.38 -2.71
C LEU A 160 -13.25 -14.56 -1.88
N LYS A 161 -14.20 -14.27 -0.98
CA LYS A 161 -14.88 -15.31 -0.19
C LYS A 161 -15.68 -16.27 -1.06
N LYS A 162 -16.42 -15.76 -2.05
CA LYS A 162 -17.21 -16.57 -3.01
C LYS A 162 -16.35 -17.60 -3.74
N HIS A 163 -15.12 -17.24 -4.10
CA HIS A 163 -14.22 -18.08 -4.90
C HIS A 163 -13.13 -18.77 -4.06
N ASP A 164 -13.21 -18.73 -2.72
CA ASP A 164 -12.20 -19.26 -1.79
C ASP A 164 -10.77 -18.82 -2.15
N ILE A 165 -10.60 -17.54 -2.43
CA ILE A 165 -9.32 -16.88 -2.72
C ILE A 165 -8.82 -16.21 -1.43
N LEU A 166 -7.56 -16.49 -1.03
CA LEU A 166 -6.95 -15.89 0.16
C LEU A 166 -6.70 -14.40 -0.06
N LEU A 167 -6.88 -13.60 0.99
CA LEU A 167 -6.58 -12.16 0.98
C LEU A 167 -5.25 -11.89 1.69
N ILE A 168 -4.29 -11.33 0.96
CA ILE A 168 -3.03 -10.79 1.47
C ILE A 168 -3.18 -9.27 1.57
N CYS A 169 -3.07 -8.72 2.78
CA CYS A 169 -3.09 -7.28 3.01
C CYS A 169 -1.65 -6.77 3.14
N ASP A 170 -1.20 -5.96 2.20
CA ASP A 170 0.13 -5.37 2.24
C ASP A 170 0.10 -4.07 3.07
N GLU A 171 0.52 -4.17 4.32
CA GLU A 171 0.57 -3.09 5.30
C GLU A 171 1.94 -2.40 5.40
N VAL A 172 2.82 -2.66 4.45
CA VAL A 172 4.20 -2.12 4.46
C VAL A 172 4.21 -0.60 4.57
N VAL A 173 3.24 0.10 3.96
CA VAL A 173 3.08 1.56 4.07
C VAL A 173 2.02 1.94 5.11
N CYS A 174 0.89 1.23 5.15
CA CYS A 174 -0.29 1.63 5.89
C CYS A 174 -0.25 1.25 7.38
N GLY A 175 0.54 0.26 7.76
CA GLY A 175 0.64 -0.24 9.13
C GLY A 175 1.31 0.72 10.11
N PHE A 176 1.23 0.35 11.38
CA PHE A 176 1.88 1.02 12.52
C PHE A 176 1.50 2.51 12.65
N GLY A 177 0.20 2.81 12.57
CA GLY A 177 -0.33 4.13 12.87
C GLY A 177 -0.53 5.04 11.66
N ARG A 178 0.01 4.72 10.47
CA ARG A 178 0.03 5.61 9.30
C ARG A 178 -1.34 6.15 8.88
N LEU A 179 -2.39 5.35 8.98
CA LEU A 179 -3.77 5.75 8.64
C LEU A 179 -4.61 6.21 9.85
N GLY A 180 -3.98 6.45 11.01
CA GLY A 180 -4.70 6.80 12.24
C GLY A 180 -5.34 5.60 12.94
N SER A 181 -4.96 4.39 12.55
CA SER A 181 -5.31 3.11 13.18
C SER A 181 -4.06 2.25 13.31
N LYS A 182 -4.07 1.21 14.15
CA LYS A 182 -2.91 0.32 14.31
C LYS A 182 -2.47 -0.27 12.97
N MET A 183 -3.42 -0.78 12.19
CA MET A 183 -3.23 -1.30 10.84
C MET A 183 -4.27 -0.69 9.90
N GLY A 184 -3.93 -0.54 8.62
CA GLY A 184 -4.86 -0.08 7.59
C GLY A 184 -6.03 -1.05 7.37
N ALA A 185 -5.81 -2.34 7.62
CA ALA A 185 -6.87 -3.35 7.61
C ALA A 185 -7.99 -3.01 8.62
N GLN A 186 -7.65 -2.52 9.81
CA GLN A 186 -8.63 -2.09 10.80
C GLN A 186 -9.36 -0.81 10.37
N HIS A 187 -8.65 0.11 9.70
CA HIS A 187 -9.23 1.35 9.18
C HIS A 187 -10.36 1.08 8.16
N TYR A 188 -10.16 0.08 7.29
CA TYR A 188 -11.10 -0.25 6.22
C TYR A 188 -11.96 -1.49 6.47
N GLY A 189 -11.90 -2.11 7.66
CA GLY A 189 -12.65 -3.34 7.96
C GLY A 189 -12.21 -4.53 7.11
N ILE A 190 -10.93 -4.59 6.73
CA ILE A 190 -10.36 -5.70 5.98
C ILE A 190 -10.10 -6.88 6.93
N ARG A 191 -10.45 -8.08 6.50
CA ARG A 191 -10.20 -9.34 7.22
C ARG A 191 -9.26 -10.21 6.41
N PRO A 192 -7.95 -9.96 6.50
CA PRO A 192 -6.97 -10.67 5.70
C PRO A 192 -6.67 -12.08 6.24
N ASP A 193 -6.24 -12.96 5.35
CA ASP A 193 -5.66 -14.26 5.71
C ASP A 193 -4.16 -14.13 6.04
N LEU A 194 -3.47 -13.19 5.40
CA LEU A 194 -2.07 -12.86 5.66
C LEU A 194 -1.86 -11.34 5.59
N ILE A 195 -0.88 -10.84 6.36
CA ILE A 195 -0.52 -9.42 6.37
C ILE A 195 0.99 -9.29 6.19
N THR A 196 1.42 -8.36 5.32
CA THR A 196 2.83 -7.95 5.21
C THR A 196 3.09 -6.72 6.06
N VAL A 197 4.14 -6.73 6.87
CA VAL A 197 4.60 -5.57 7.63
C VAL A 197 6.08 -5.32 7.41
N ALA A 198 6.49 -4.05 7.38
CA ALA A 198 7.87 -3.58 7.31
C ALA A 198 7.93 -2.09 7.70
N LYS A 199 8.86 -1.32 7.19
CA LYS A 199 9.02 0.15 7.34
C LYS A 199 8.65 0.69 8.73
N GLY A 200 7.37 1.03 8.95
CA GLY A 200 6.86 1.55 10.21
C GLY A 200 7.08 0.64 11.42
N LEU A 201 7.32 -0.65 11.21
CA LEU A 201 7.64 -1.61 12.28
C LEU A 201 8.88 -1.20 13.09
N THR A 202 9.89 -0.62 12.43
CA THR A 202 11.12 -0.15 13.07
C THR A 202 11.38 1.34 12.83
N SER A 203 10.44 2.08 12.23
CA SER A 203 10.67 3.46 11.74
C SER A 203 11.95 3.62 10.90
N ALA A 204 12.32 2.58 10.15
CA ALA A 204 13.51 2.48 9.30
C ALA A 204 14.87 2.50 10.06
N TYR A 205 14.88 2.37 11.38
CA TYR A 205 16.13 2.27 12.16
C TYR A 205 16.85 0.94 11.96
N ALA A 206 16.11 -0.13 11.64
CA ALA A 206 16.69 -1.44 11.38
C ALA A 206 15.91 -2.18 10.28
N PRO A 207 16.56 -3.02 9.44
CA PRO A 207 15.90 -3.79 8.41
C PRO A 207 15.13 -4.96 9.04
N LEU A 208 13.81 -4.83 9.11
CA LEU A 208 12.92 -5.87 9.62
C LEU A 208 11.61 -5.85 8.86
N SER A 209 11.11 -7.03 8.53
CA SER A 209 9.76 -7.25 8.01
C SER A 209 9.13 -8.47 8.66
N GLY A 210 7.83 -8.62 8.47
CA GLY A 210 7.11 -9.78 8.95
C GLY A 210 5.93 -10.13 8.06
N VAL A 211 5.59 -11.41 8.09
CA VAL A 211 4.34 -11.95 7.60
C VAL A 211 3.52 -12.35 8.81
N ILE A 212 2.37 -11.73 8.99
CA ILE A 212 1.41 -12.12 10.03
C ILE A 212 0.43 -13.10 9.39
N VAL A 213 0.29 -14.28 9.98
CA VAL A 213 -0.49 -15.39 9.45
C VAL A 213 -1.73 -15.60 10.29
N SER A 214 -2.90 -15.70 9.64
CA SER A 214 -4.17 -15.97 10.31
C SER A 214 -4.22 -17.40 10.85
N GLU A 215 -5.09 -17.63 11.83
CA GLU A 215 -5.39 -18.97 12.36
C GLU A 215 -5.82 -19.94 11.26
N ARG A 216 -6.69 -19.49 10.34
CA ARG A 216 -7.15 -20.28 9.19
C ARG A 216 -6.00 -20.86 8.37
N VAL A 217 -4.99 -20.06 8.09
CA VAL A 217 -3.83 -20.48 7.29
C VAL A 217 -2.83 -21.26 8.15
N TRP A 218 -2.58 -20.78 9.37
CA TRP A 218 -1.62 -21.42 10.26
C TRP A 218 -2.00 -22.84 10.65
N ASP A 219 -3.26 -23.12 10.94
CA ASP A 219 -3.70 -24.45 11.35
C ASP A 219 -3.47 -25.53 10.27
N VAL A 220 -3.50 -25.14 8.99
CA VAL A 220 -3.14 -26.02 7.88
C VAL A 220 -1.62 -26.25 7.81
N ILE A 221 -0.83 -25.19 7.99
CA ILE A 221 0.64 -25.24 7.95
C ILE A 221 1.17 -26.05 9.14
N ASP A 222 0.61 -25.85 10.32
CA ASP A 222 1.02 -26.51 11.58
C ASP A 222 0.80 -28.03 11.50
N LYS A 223 -0.38 -28.46 11.01
CA LYS A 223 -0.65 -29.88 10.77
C LYS A 223 0.30 -30.49 9.75
N ALA A 224 0.58 -29.78 8.65
CA ALA A 224 1.50 -30.22 7.63
C ALA A 224 2.94 -30.36 8.17
N SER A 225 3.36 -29.49 9.09
CA SER A 225 4.68 -29.58 9.70
C SER A 225 4.87 -30.82 10.56
N GLN A 226 3.79 -31.38 11.12
CA GLN A 226 3.81 -32.63 11.87
C GLN A 226 3.98 -33.86 10.94
N GLU A 227 3.47 -33.76 9.71
CA GLU A 227 3.53 -34.83 8.70
C GLU A 227 4.83 -34.76 7.88
N PHE A 228 5.21 -33.57 7.39
CA PHE A 228 6.32 -33.38 6.44
C PHE A 228 7.59 -32.80 7.13
N GLY A 229 7.55 -32.50 8.43
CA GLY A 229 8.65 -31.83 9.13
C GLY A 229 8.67 -30.33 8.92
N ALA A 230 9.78 -29.70 9.30
CA ALA A 230 9.94 -28.26 9.22
C ALA A 230 9.82 -27.74 7.79
N MET A 231 9.07 -26.66 7.60
CA MET A 231 8.94 -26.01 6.31
C MET A 231 10.28 -25.46 5.84
N GLY A 232 10.74 -25.88 4.66
CA GLY A 232 12.04 -25.52 4.06
C GLY A 232 12.04 -24.08 3.52
N HIS A 233 11.82 -23.09 4.39
CA HIS A 233 11.88 -21.66 4.03
C HIS A 233 12.38 -20.84 5.21
N GLY A 234 13.30 -19.91 4.95
CA GLY A 234 13.86 -18.96 5.91
C GLY A 234 14.90 -18.06 5.26
N TRP A 235 15.00 -16.85 5.78
CA TRP A 235 16.06 -15.90 5.42
C TRP A 235 17.15 -15.95 6.47
N THR A 236 18.41 -15.83 6.09
CA THR A 236 19.56 -15.94 7.01
C THR A 236 19.43 -15.02 8.22
N TYR A 237 18.95 -13.80 8.02
CA TYR A 237 18.78 -12.81 9.09
C TYR A 237 17.34 -12.64 9.59
N SER A 238 16.47 -13.63 9.32
CA SER A 238 15.10 -13.63 9.88
C SER A 238 15.13 -13.51 11.40
N GLY A 239 14.38 -12.54 11.94
CA GLY A 239 14.25 -12.36 13.38
C GLY A 239 15.55 -11.97 14.09
N HIS A 240 16.41 -11.18 13.44
CA HIS A 240 17.65 -10.70 14.04
C HIS A 240 17.38 -9.93 15.34
N PRO A 241 18.00 -10.27 16.48
CA PRO A 241 17.64 -9.72 17.80
C PRO A 241 17.83 -8.21 17.91
N ILE A 242 18.82 -7.62 17.24
CA ILE A 242 19.03 -6.16 17.19
C ILE A 242 17.84 -5.49 16.49
N CYS A 243 17.37 -6.05 15.36
CA CYS A 243 16.22 -5.51 14.64
C CYS A 243 14.93 -5.66 15.44
N ALA A 244 14.78 -6.78 16.16
CA ALA A 244 13.64 -7.00 17.04
C ALA A 244 13.62 -6.01 18.22
N ALA A 245 14.78 -5.74 18.83
CA ALA A 245 14.89 -4.74 19.89
C ALA A 245 14.53 -3.32 19.40
N ALA A 246 14.98 -2.96 18.19
CA ALA A 246 14.60 -1.69 17.56
C ALA A 246 13.08 -1.59 17.30
N ALA A 247 12.45 -2.70 16.88
CA ALA A 247 11.00 -2.75 16.69
C ALA A 247 10.24 -2.62 18.01
N LEU A 248 10.68 -3.29 19.07
CA LEU A 248 10.07 -3.17 20.41
C LEU A 248 10.15 -1.73 20.92
N ALA A 249 11.32 -1.10 20.83
CA ALA A 249 11.50 0.29 21.24
C ALA A 249 10.61 1.25 20.41
N ASN A 250 10.46 0.99 19.12
CA ASN A 250 9.57 1.77 18.26
C ASN A 250 8.09 1.59 18.65
N LEU A 251 7.64 0.38 18.92
CA LEU A 251 6.27 0.12 19.38
C LEU A 251 5.99 0.79 20.72
N ASP A 252 6.97 0.81 21.65
CA ASP A 252 6.85 1.52 22.92
C ASP A 252 6.65 3.02 22.74
N ILE A 253 7.38 3.63 21.80
CA ILE A 253 7.22 5.06 21.45
C ILE A 253 5.85 5.32 20.86
N LEU A 254 5.43 4.51 19.89
CA LEU A 254 4.12 4.66 19.21
C LEU A 254 2.96 4.62 20.22
N GLU A 255 3.04 3.71 21.20
CA GLU A 255 2.02 3.55 22.26
C GLU A 255 2.11 4.66 23.31
N ARG A 256 3.30 4.91 23.88
CA ARG A 256 3.53 5.90 24.94
C ARG A 256 3.14 7.32 24.51
N GLU A 257 3.44 7.67 23.25
CA GLU A 257 3.19 9.00 22.70
C GLU A 257 1.85 9.08 21.97
N ASN A 258 1.05 8.02 21.97
CA ASN A 258 -0.25 7.95 21.30
C ASN A 258 -0.20 8.38 19.82
N LEU A 259 0.86 7.97 19.09
CA LEU A 259 1.12 8.45 17.75
C LEU A 259 0.07 8.00 16.72
N THR A 260 -0.61 6.90 16.96
CA THR A 260 -1.77 6.49 16.15
C THR A 260 -2.90 7.51 16.23
N GLN A 261 -3.19 8.04 17.41
CA GLN A 261 -4.21 9.08 17.60
C GLN A 261 -3.74 10.42 17.00
N ASN A 262 -2.46 10.79 17.18
CA ASN A 262 -1.89 11.97 16.55
C ASN A 262 -2.03 11.88 15.02
N ALA A 263 -1.71 10.73 14.43
CA ALA A 263 -1.84 10.52 12.99
C ALA A 263 -3.30 10.65 12.49
N ALA A 264 -4.28 10.19 13.28
CA ALA A 264 -5.69 10.37 12.94
C ALA A 264 -6.09 11.85 12.92
N GLN A 265 -5.73 12.59 13.97
CA GLN A 265 -6.13 13.99 14.15
C GLN A 265 -5.35 14.94 13.23
N THR A 266 -4.02 14.81 13.19
CA THR A 266 -3.16 15.64 12.36
C THR A 266 -3.27 15.28 10.89
N GLY A 267 -3.53 14.02 10.56
CA GLY A 267 -3.81 13.59 9.18
C GLY A 267 -5.11 14.18 8.64
N ALA A 268 -6.18 14.20 9.44
CA ALA A 268 -7.43 14.88 9.07
C ALA A 268 -7.20 16.37 8.85
N TYR A 269 -6.42 17.02 9.73
CA TYR A 269 -6.06 18.43 9.60
C TYR A 269 -5.21 18.68 8.35
N LEU A 270 -4.23 17.82 8.05
CA LEU A 270 -3.42 17.92 6.83
C LEU A 270 -4.30 17.91 5.58
N LEU A 271 -5.23 16.97 5.52
CA LEU A 271 -6.13 16.83 4.37
C LEU A 271 -7.05 18.05 4.23
N GLU A 272 -7.61 18.53 5.34
CA GLU A 272 -8.41 19.76 5.38
C GLU A 272 -7.62 20.99 4.85
N GLN A 273 -6.39 21.19 5.31
CA GLN A 273 -5.54 22.30 4.87
C GLN A 273 -5.12 22.16 3.40
N LEU A 274 -4.87 20.96 2.92
CA LEU A 274 -4.60 20.72 1.50
C LEU A 274 -5.83 21.03 0.64
N HIS A 275 -7.03 20.61 1.03
CA HIS A 275 -8.27 20.97 0.33
C HIS A 275 -8.47 22.50 0.32
N ALA A 276 -8.33 23.17 1.46
CA ALA A 276 -8.47 24.62 1.53
C ALA A 276 -7.48 25.37 0.63
N ALA A 277 -6.26 24.85 0.51
CA ALA A 277 -5.22 25.47 -0.31
C ALA A 277 -5.34 25.18 -1.81
N PHE A 278 -5.86 23.99 -2.19
CA PHE A 278 -5.66 23.49 -3.56
C PHE A 278 -6.92 23.13 -4.33
N ASP A 279 -8.12 22.99 -3.73
CA ASP A 279 -9.33 22.63 -4.48
C ASP A 279 -9.68 23.62 -5.59
N SER A 280 -9.41 24.90 -5.36
CA SER A 280 -9.62 25.95 -6.36
C SER A 280 -8.40 26.21 -7.26
N HIS A 281 -7.27 25.54 -6.99
CA HIS A 281 -6.03 25.78 -7.74
C HIS A 281 -6.12 25.23 -9.17
N PRO A 282 -5.79 26.02 -10.21
CA PRO A 282 -5.98 25.60 -11.62
C PRO A 282 -5.13 24.38 -12.01
N LEU A 283 -3.95 24.19 -11.39
CA LEU A 283 -3.06 23.07 -11.68
C LEU A 283 -3.50 21.76 -11.00
N VAL A 284 -4.32 21.82 -9.92
CA VAL A 284 -4.65 20.66 -9.09
C VAL A 284 -6.02 20.13 -9.46
N GLY A 285 -6.05 18.91 -9.98
CA GLY A 285 -7.28 18.21 -10.35
C GLY A 285 -7.90 17.44 -9.20
N GLU A 286 -7.08 16.86 -8.32
CA GLU A 286 -7.55 16.11 -7.14
C GLU A 286 -6.62 16.30 -5.94
N VAL A 287 -7.23 16.52 -4.79
CA VAL A 287 -6.62 16.39 -3.46
C VAL A 287 -7.18 15.13 -2.82
N ARG A 288 -6.33 14.24 -2.35
CA ARG A 288 -6.76 12.98 -1.71
C ARG A 288 -5.84 12.55 -0.58
N GLY A 289 -6.33 11.70 0.32
CA GLY A 289 -5.52 11.17 1.40
C GLY A 289 -6.29 10.30 2.37
N ALA A 290 -5.56 9.66 3.29
CA ALA A 290 -6.07 8.94 4.44
C ALA A 290 -5.02 8.94 5.56
N GLY A 291 -5.39 9.35 6.77
CA GLY A 291 -4.45 9.53 7.88
C GLY A 291 -3.30 10.46 7.49
N MET A 292 -2.06 10.05 7.74
CA MET A 292 -0.85 10.80 7.41
C MET A 292 -0.29 10.45 6.01
N LEU A 293 -1.17 10.13 5.06
CA LEU A 293 -0.87 9.99 3.64
C LEU A 293 -1.75 10.95 2.86
N ALA A 294 -1.18 11.82 2.04
CA ALA A 294 -1.92 12.73 1.17
C ALA A 294 -1.23 12.92 -0.17
N ALA A 295 -1.97 13.31 -1.19
CA ALA A 295 -1.42 13.61 -2.51
C ALA A 295 -2.20 14.72 -3.21
N LEU A 296 -1.46 15.46 -4.04
CA LEU A 296 -1.99 16.38 -5.05
C LEU A 296 -1.77 15.76 -6.42
N GLU A 297 -2.82 15.71 -7.24
CA GLU A 297 -2.74 15.28 -8.63
C GLU A 297 -2.85 16.48 -9.55
N PHE A 298 -1.87 16.65 -10.45
CA PHE A 298 -1.80 17.77 -11.36
C PHE A 298 -2.42 17.43 -12.72
N MET A 299 -3.21 18.35 -13.27
CA MET A 299 -3.94 18.19 -14.51
C MET A 299 -3.78 19.42 -15.41
N ALA A 300 -3.68 19.18 -16.72
CA ALA A 300 -3.72 20.23 -17.73
C ALA A 300 -5.12 20.85 -17.84
N ASP A 301 -6.14 20.01 -17.76
CA ASP A 301 -7.55 20.39 -17.64
C ASP A 301 -8.19 19.57 -16.50
N LYS A 302 -8.49 20.22 -15.38
CA LYS A 302 -9.06 19.55 -14.21
C LYS A 302 -10.51 19.13 -14.42
N ASP A 303 -11.29 19.89 -15.18
CA ASP A 303 -12.70 19.62 -15.44
C ASP A 303 -12.87 18.45 -16.41
N GLY A 304 -12.05 18.43 -17.46
CA GLY A 304 -11.96 17.34 -18.43
C GLY A 304 -11.09 16.17 -17.94
N ARG A 305 -10.46 16.27 -16.77
CA ARG A 305 -9.51 15.28 -16.22
C ARG A 305 -8.39 14.91 -17.18
N GLN A 306 -7.92 15.90 -17.97
CA GLN A 306 -6.86 15.70 -18.94
C GLN A 306 -5.48 15.84 -18.27
N PRO A 307 -4.63 14.80 -18.36
CA PRO A 307 -3.28 14.87 -17.84
C PRO A 307 -2.42 15.81 -18.71
N PHE A 308 -1.33 16.28 -18.13
CA PHE A 308 -0.27 16.93 -18.91
C PHE A 308 0.43 15.93 -19.83
N ASP A 309 1.07 16.46 -20.89
CA ASP A 309 2.08 15.69 -21.61
C ASP A 309 3.18 15.25 -20.63
N ALA A 310 3.48 13.96 -20.61
CA ALA A 310 4.47 13.38 -19.71
C ALA A 310 5.88 14.02 -19.85
N ALA A 311 6.20 14.58 -21.02
CA ALA A 311 7.46 15.28 -21.25
C ALA A 311 7.60 16.56 -20.40
N LEU A 312 6.50 17.16 -19.97
CA LEU A 312 6.51 18.35 -19.10
C LEU A 312 6.96 18.05 -17.68
N LYS A 313 6.82 16.80 -17.21
CA LYS A 313 7.26 16.33 -15.88
C LYS A 313 6.80 17.25 -14.76
N VAL A 314 5.51 17.62 -14.75
CA VAL A 314 4.97 18.61 -13.81
C VAL A 314 5.17 18.17 -12.35
N GLY A 315 4.85 16.92 -12.01
CA GLY A 315 5.08 16.36 -10.67
C GLY A 315 6.54 16.45 -10.22
N PRO A 316 7.52 15.95 -11.00
CA PRO A 316 8.96 16.13 -10.70
C PRO A 316 9.38 17.59 -10.54
N ARG A 317 8.87 18.52 -11.36
CA ARG A 317 9.19 19.95 -11.23
C ARG A 317 8.66 20.55 -9.92
N VAL A 318 7.41 20.22 -9.56
CA VAL A 318 6.85 20.66 -8.27
C VAL A 318 7.63 20.09 -7.09
N SER A 319 8.02 18.80 -7.16
CA SER A 319 8.85 18.18 -6.11
C SER A 319 10.23 18.86 -5.98
N ALA A 320 10.86 19.25 -7.09
CA ALA A 320 12.13 19.99 -7.08
C ALA A 320 11.95 21.39 -6.47
N ALA A 321 10.92 22.15 -6.89
CA ALA A 321 10.61 23.46 -6.34
C ALA A 321 10.26 23.41 -4.84
N ALA A 322 9.61 22.33 -4.37
CA ALA A 322 9.37 22.10 -2.95
C ALA A 322 10.67 21.85 -2.18
N LEU A 323 11.59 21.06 -2.75
CA LEU A 323 12.89 20.77 -2.14
C LEU A 323 13.76 22.03 -1.99
N GLU A 324 13.77 22.91 -2.98
CA GLU A 324 14.47 24.22 -2.90
C GLU A 324 13.95 25.10 -1.77
N ARG A 325 12.69 24.88 -1.34
CA ARG A 325 12.06 25.55 -0.21
C ARG A 325 12.21 24.81 1.13
N GLY A 326 12.96 23.70 1.14
CA GLY A 326 13.18 22.89 2.33
C GLY A 326 12.09 21.83 2.60
N LEU A 327 11.15 21.63 1.67
CA LEU A 327 10.11 20.60 1.79
C LEU A 327 10.45 19.36 0.93
N ILE A 328 10.73 18.24 1.60
CA ILE A 328 10.87 16.94 0.93
C ILE A 328 9.47 16.36 0.71
N ALA A 329 8.96 16.47 -0.51
CA ALA A 329 7.73 15.83 -0.96
C ALA A 329 8.00 15.03 -2.25
N ARG A 330 7.40 13.85 -2.36
CA ARG A 330 7.78 12.88 -3.40
C ARG A 330 6.97 13.06 -4.67
N ALA A 331 7.63 13.29 -5.81
CA ALA A 331 7.02 13.02 -7.11
C ALA A 331 6.76 11.51 -7.24
N MET A 332 5.50 11.12 -7.46
CA MET A 332 5.14 9.71 -7.58
C MET A 332 5.47 9.20 -8.98
N PRO A 333 5.81 7.89 -9.13
CA PRO A 333 6.31 7.33 -10.39
C PRO A 333 5.26 7.23 -11.50
N HIS A 334 3.99 7.48 -11.19
CA HIS A 334 2.87 7.36 -12.11
C HIS A 334 2.02 8.61 -12.14
N GLY A 335 2.14 9.35 -13.23
CA GLY A 335 1.44 10.61 -13.41
C GLY A 335 2.12 11.77 -12.68
N ASP A 336 1.57 12.95 -12.87
CA ASP A 336 2.04 14.15 -12.21
C ASP A 336 1.38 14.29 -10.83
N ILE A 337 2.00 13.67 -9.83
CA ILE A 337 1.48 13.57 -8.47
C ILE A 337 2.57 13.98 -7.47
N LEU A 338 2.23 14.85 -6.51
CA LEU A 338 3.06 15.13 -5.35
C LEU A 338 2.48 14.41 -4.12
N GLY A 339 3.25 13.50 -3.52
CA GLY A 339 2.85 12.73 -2.35
C GLY A 339 3.47 13.24 -1.06
N PHE A 340 2.67 13.21 0.01
CA PHE A 340 3.04 13.58 1.38
C PHE A 340 2.89 12.39 2.31
N ALA A 341 3.90 12.15 3.12
CA ALA A 341 3.89 11.12 4.17
C ALA A 341 4.70 11.62 5.39
N PRO A 342 4.26 12.69 6.05
CA PRO A 342 5.02 13.29 7.15
C PRO A 342 5.17 12.31 8.31
N PRO A 343 6.17 12.51 9.20
CA PRO A 343 6.34 11.69 10.40
C PRO A 343 5.08 11.67 11.28
N LEU A 344 4.83 10.59 11.99
CA LEU A 344 3.64 10.45 12.86
C LEU A 344 3.64 11.44 14.04
N VAL A 345 4.79 12.02 14.37
CA VAL A 345 4.96 13.04 15.42
C VAL A 345 4.66 14.48 14.94
N THR A 346 4.37 14.67 13.65
CA THR A 346 4.12 15.99 13.06
C THR A 346 2.99 16.70 13.79
N SER A 347 3.23 17.97 14.12
CA SER A 347 2.27 18.88 14.75
C SER A 347 1.43 19.64 13.71
N ARG A 348 0.34 20.29 14.15
CA ARG A 348 -0.48 21.14 13.26
C ARG A 348 0.31 22.33 12.68
N SER A 349 1.20 22.96 13.46
CA SER A 349 2.02 24.06 12.96
C SER A 349 3.02 23.62 11.87
N GLU A 350 3.53 22.39 11.97
CA GLU A 350 4.35 21.82 10.90
C GLU A 350 3.51 21.46 9.66
N VAL A 351 2.26 21.06 9.83
CA VAL A 351 1.31 20.89 8.71
C VAL A 351 1.07 22.22 7.99
N ASP A 352 0.86 23.32 8.74
CA ASP A 352 0.68 24.66 8.14
C ASP A 352 1.90 25.06 7.30
N GLU A 353 3.11 24.78 7.79
CA GLU A 353 4.34 25.06 7.04
C GLU A 353 4.48 24.14 5.80
N ILE A 354 4.17 22.84 5.92
CA ILE A 354 4.15 21.90 4.78
C ILE A 354 3.22 22.44 3.68
N VAL A 355 1.99 22.81 4.02
CA VAL A 355 1.00 23.30 3.05
C VAL A 355 1.43 24.61 2.41
N LYS A 356 1.97 25.56 3.19
CA LYS A 356 2.50 26.84 2.71
C LYS A 356 3.65 26.64 1.71
N LEU A 357 4.63 25.78 2.03
CA LEU A 357 5.76 25.50 1.15
C LEU A 357 5.33 24.76 -0.12
N ALA A 358 4.41 23.79 0.02
CA ALA A 358 3.83 23.08 -1.12
C ALA A 358 3.08 24.05 -2.02
N ARG A 359 2.28 25.00 -1.46
CA ARG A 359 1.55 25.99 -2.24
C ARG A 359 2.49 26.88 -3.05
N ALA A 360 3.55 27.39 -2.44
CA ALA A 360 4.54 28.20 -3.14
C ALA A 360 5.24 27.45 -4.29
N ALA A 361 5.54 26.16 -4.10
CA ALA A 361 6.13 25.32 -5.15
C ALA A 361 5.16 25.05 -6.31
N VAL A 362 3.89 24.81 -6.00
CA VAL A 362 2.85 24.59 -7.00
C VAL A 362 2.56 25.87 -7.79
N ASP A 363 2.47 27.04 -7.13
CA ASP A 363 2.25 28.33 -7.76
C ASP A 363 3.38 28.68 -8.75
N GLU A 364 4.65 28.41 -8.38
CA GLU A 364 5.79 28.62 -9.26
C GLU A 364 5.69 27.79 -10.55
N VAL A 365 5.46 26.47 -10.41
CA VAL A 365 5.37 25.60 -11.58
C VAL A 365 4.14 25.94 -12.42
N ALA A 366 3.01 26.27 -11.80
CA ALA A 366 1.80 26.68 -12.48
C ALA A 366 2.03 27.91 -13.37
N SER A 367 2.79 28.89 -12.89
CA SER A 367 3.13 30.10 -13.65
C SER A 367 3.87 29.83 -14.95
N VAL A 368 4.54 28.67 -15.05
CA VAL A 368 5.28 28.25 -16.24
C VAL A 368 4.45 27.34 -17.14
N VAL A 369 3.78 26.33 -16.56
CA VAL A 369 3.11 25.29 -17.37
C VAL A 369 1.71 25.69 -17.83
N LEU A 370 1.08 26.67 -17.18
CA LEU A 370 -0.22 27.21 -17.56
C LEU A 370 -0.08 28.56 -18.33
N ALA A 371 1.14 29.05 -18.51
CA ALA A 371 1.34 30.25 -19.35
C ALA A 371 0.85 29.98 -20.79
N PRO A 372 0.12 30.92 -21.42
CA PRO A 372 -0.21 30.80 -22.83
C PRO A 372 1.08 30.58 -23.62
N ALA A 373 1.07 29.61 -24.55
CA ALA A 373 2.19 29.46 -25.47
C ALA A 373 2.46 30.84 -26.11
N ALA A 374 3.67 31.38 -25.92
CA ALA A 374 4.04 32.61 -26.58
C ALA A 374 3.82 32.39 -28.07
N SER A 375 2.91 33.15 -28.65
CA SER A 375 2.63 33.13 -30.10
C SER A 375 3.94 33.37 -30.83
N ALA A 376 4.49 32.27 -31.40
CA ALA A 376 5.66 32.30 -32.26
C ALA A 376 5.35 32.94 -33.59
#